data_d4a1b842410e19937c82b37a40235b90
#
_entry.id   d4a1b842410e19937c82b37a40235b90
#
_cell.length_a   1.000
_cell.length_b   1.000
_cell.length_c   1.000
_cell.angle_alpha   90.00
_cell.angle_beta   90.00
_cell.angle_gamma   90.00
#
_symmetry.space_group_name_H-M   'P 1'
#
loop_
_entity.id
_entity.type
_entity.pdbx_description
1 polymer ?
#
loop_
_entity_poly.entity_id
_entity_poly.type
_entity_poly.pdbx_seq_one_letter_code
_entity_poly.pdbx_strand_id
1 'polypeptide(L)'
;QLTSLEGAPNTVGGNFYCSSNKLTSLEGSPNTVGGSFDCYNNQLTTLEGSPNNVGGGFYCNNNQLTSLEGAPNTVGGYFECSSNQLTSLKGAPNTVGDNFYCTNNKLTSLEGSPNNVGGGFSCYYNQLTSLEGAPNNVGGAFYCSDNNQLTSLDGEPNNVGGDFYCYDNPNLSYTELFKIVDNVSGDIYYSFFGSLEDKDKIRRDRD
;
A
#
# COMPACT_ATOMS: atom_id res chain seq x y z
N GLN A 1 -12.96 14.52 -21.95
CA GLN A 1 -12.83 13.84 -20.65
C GLN A 1 -14.06 12.98 -20.39
N LEU A 2 -13.85 11.70 -20.07
CA LEU A 2 -14.91 10.74 -19.80
C LEU A 2 -15.54 11.02 -18.41
N THR A 3 -16.86 10.81 -18.33
CA THR A 3 -17.62 10.85 -17.09
C THR A 3 -18.28 9.50 -16.77
N SER A 4 -18.22 8.52 -17.70
CA SER A 4 -18.76 7.16 -17.59
C SER A 4 -17.91 6.18 -18.38
N LEU A 5 -17.95 4.90 -17.99
CA LEU A 5 -17.36 3.77 -18.71
C LEU A 5 -18.42 2.88 -19.39
N GLU A 6 -19.68 3.33 -19.44
CA GLU A 6 -20.73 2.60 -20.15
C GLU A 6 -20.33 2.32 -21.61
N GLY A 7 -20.52 1.07 -22.02
CA GLY A 7 -20.15 0.61 -23.35
C GLY A 7 -18.73 0.09 -23.46
N ALA A 8 -17.95 0.08 -22.39
CA ALA A 8 -16.66 -0.62 -22.40
C ALA A 8 -16.86 -2.15 -22.60
N PRO A 9 -15.90 -2.84 -23.24
CA PRO A 9 -16.00 -4.28 -23.44
C PRO A 9 -15.90 -5.03 -22.10
N ASN A 10 -16.67 -6.10 -21.94
CA ASN A 10 -16.68 -6.90 -20.71
C ASN A 10 -15.31 -7.53 -20.37
N THR A 11 -14.48 -7.81 -21.38
CA THR A 11 -13.15 -8.39 -21.23
C THR A 11 -12.14 -7.64 -22.09
N VAL A 12 -11.01 -7.30 -21.49
CA VAL A 12 -9.86 -6.68 -22.15
C VAL A 12 -8.63 -7.55 -21.93
N GLY A 13 -8.04 -8.09 -22.99
CA GLY A 13 -6.86 -8.96 -22.93
C GLY A 13 -5.57 -8.21 -22.57
N GLY A 14 -5.48 -6.93 -22.92
CA GLY A 14 -4.36 -6.04 -22.61
C GLY A 14 -4.67 -5.09 -21.45
N ASN A 15 -4.11 -3.88 -21.52
CA ASN A 15 -4.33 -2.83 -20.54
C ASN A 15 -5.62 -2.05 -20.83
N PHE A 16 -6.25 -1.54 -19.77
CA PHE A 16 -7.38 -0.63 -19.86
C PHE A 16 -7.04 0.70 -19.20
N TYR A 17 -7.06 1.77 -19.98
CA TYR A 17 -6.68 3.12 -19.54
C TYR A 17 -7.88 4.06 -19.52
N CYS A 18 -8.30 4.48 -18.33
CA CYS A 18 -9.35 5.49 -18.13
C CYS A 18 -8.89 6.62 -17.18
N SER A 19 -7.58 6.74 -16.99
CA SER A 19 -6.97 7.77 -16.15
C SER A 19 -7.15 9.19 -16.71
N SER A 20 -6.96 10.19 -15.84
CA SER A 20 -7.00 11.63 -16.17
C SER A 20 -8.32 12.06 -16.84
N ASN A 21 -9.43 11.60 -16.26
CA ASN A 21 -10.79 11.93 -16.67
C ASN A 21 -11.60 12.58 -15.53
N LYS A 22 -12.91 12.51 -15.58
CA LYS A 22 -13.83 13.03 -14.56
C LYS A 22 -14.76 11.92 -14.03
N LEU A 23 -14.25 10.70 -13.96
CA LEU A 23 -15.01 9.56 -13.46
C LEU A 23 -15.28 9.71 -11.97
N THR A 24 -16.51 9.49 -11.55
CA THR A 24 -16.93 9.44 -10.14
C THR A 24 -17.23 8.03 -9.67
N SER A 25 -17.38 7.07 -10.61
CA SER A 25 -17.52 5.63 -10.36
C SER A 25 -16.84 4.82 -11.47
N LEU A 26 -16.66 3.52 -11.23
CA LEU A 26 -16.14 2.56 -12.21
C LEU A 26 -17.23 1.68 -12.82
N GLU A 27 -18.51 2.03 -12.63
CA GLU A 27 -19.61 1.31 -13.27
C GLU A 27 -19.44 1.29 -14.80
N GLY A 28 -19.68 0.13 -15.38
CA GLY A 28 -19.47 -0.10 -16.81
C GLY A 28 -18.03 -0.45 -17.18
N SER A 29 -17.10 -0.57 -16.22
CA SER A 29 -15.74 -1.04 -16.54
C SER A 29 -15.73 -2.52 -16.94
N PRO A 30 -14.66 -2.99 -17.63
CA PRO A 30 -14.48 -4.40 -17.94
C PRO A 30 -14.50 -5.26 -16.66
N ASN A 31 -15.15 -6.43 -16.71
CA ASN A 31 -15.11 -7.39 -15.60
C ASN A 31 -13.74 -8.07 -15.46
N THR A 32 -13.00 -8.21 -16.57
CA THR A 32 -11.65 -8.84 -16.57
C THR A 32 -10.71 -8.01 -17.44
N VAL A 33 -9.53 -7.72 -16.89
CA VAL A 33 -8.43 -7.04 -17.58
C VAL A 33 -7.16 -7.90 -17.45
N GLY A 34 -6.65 -8.39 -18.57
CA GLY A 34 -5.47 -9.27 -18.60
C GLY A 34 -4.16 -8.53 -18.30
N GLY A 35 -4.08 -7.25 -18.64
CA GLY A 35 -2.98 -6.34 -18.29
C GLY A 35 -3.33 -5.44 -17.09
N SER A 36 -2.88 -4.19 -17.14
CA SER A 36 -3.12 -3.19 -16.10
C SER A 36 -4.45 -2.46 -16.29
N PHE A 37 -5.05 -2.04 -15.14
CA PHE A 37 -6.22 -1.17 -15.10
C PHE A 37 -5.84 0.18 -14.48
N ASP A 38 -5.90 1.25 -15.28
CA ASP A 38 -5.48 2.58 -14.90
C ASP A 38 -6.68 3.52 -14.78
N CYS A 39 -7.09 3.84 -13.54
CA CYS A 39 -8.13 4.81 -13.23
C CYS A 39 -7.62 5.98 -12.38
N TYR A 40 -6.30 6.18 -12.32
CA TYR A 40 -5.71 7.26 -11.53
C TYR A 40 -6.12 8.65 -12.04
N ASN A 41 -6.01 9.66 -11.19
CA ASN A 41 -6.31 11.05 -11.54
C ASN A 41 -7.74 11.22 -12.09
N ASN A 42 -8.72 10.81 -11.30
CA ASN A 42 -10.15 10.98 -11.51
C ASN A 42 -10.81 11.62 -10.27
N GLN A 43 -12.11 11.46 -10.09
CA GLN A 43 -12.88 11.94 -8.96
C GLN A 43 -13.60 10.79 -8.23
N LEU A 44 -12.98 9.59 -8.23
CA LEU A 44 -13.56 8.40 -7.64
C LEU A 44 -13.64 8.53 -6.11
N THR A 45 -14.81 8.23 -5.56
CA THR A 45 -15.04 8.14 -4.11
C THR A 45 -15.17 6.70 -3.62
N THR A 46 -15.36 5.75 -4.55
CA THR A 46 -15.48 4.30 -4.34
C THR A 46 -14.83 3.54 -5.49
N LEU A 47 -14.49 2.28 -5.28
CA LEU A 47 -14.03 1.34 -6.30
C LEU A 47 -15.13 0.37 -6.77
N GLU A 48 -16.37 0.61 -6.38
CA GLU A 48 -17.50 -0.17 -6.92
C GLU A 48 -17.53 -0.11 -8.45
N GLY A 49 -17.76 -1.28 -9.07
CA GLY A 49 -17.68 -1.44 -10.50
C GLY A 49 -16.27 -1.73 -11.04
N SER A 50 -15.24 -1.84 -10.18
CA SER A 50 -13.90 -2.28 -10.62
C SER A 50 -13.93 -3.67 -11.26
N PRO A 51 -12.94 -3.98 -12.12
CA PRO A 51 -12.73 -5.36 -12.60
C PRO A 51 -12.56 -6.34 -11.44
N ASN A 52 -13.16 -7.52 -11.54
CA ASN A 52 -12.95 -8.59 -10.56
C ASN A 52 -11.52 -9.15 -10.59
N ASN A 53 -10.91 -9.17 -11.81
CA ASN A 53 -9.57 -9.71 -12.04
C ASN A 53 -8.72 -8.74 -12.86
N VAL A 54 -7.53 -8.44 -12.35
CA VAL A 54 -6.52 -7.62 -13.03
C VAL A 54 -5.20 -8.40 -13.04
N GLY A 55 -4.75 -8.79 -14.24
CA GLY A 55 -3.53 -9.57 -14.41
C GLY A 55 -2.25 -8.77 -14.20
N GLY A 56 -2.28 -7.48 -14.52
CA GLY A 56 -1.20 -6.53 -14.27
C GLY A 56 -1.41 -5.67 -13.04
N GLY A 57 -1.07 -4.38 -13.12
CA GLY A 57 -1.25 -3.44 -12.02
C GLY A 57 -2.64 -2.79 -11.98
N PHE A 58 -3.07 -2.40 -10.79
CA PHE A 58 -4.28 -1.61 -10.57
C PHE A 58 -3.89 -0.24 -9.98
N TYR A 59 -4.18 0.83 -10.73
CA TYR A 59 -3.74 2.18 -10.40
C TYR A 59 -4.95 3.09 -10.15
N CYS A 60 -5.27 3.34 -8.85
CA CYS A 60 -6.37 4.20 -8.43
C CYS A 60 -5.90 5.42 -7.61
N ASN A 61 -4.62 5.74 -7.70
CA ASN A 61 -4.03 6.89 -7.03
C ASN A 61 -4.59 8.23 -7.53
N ASN A 62 -4.42 9.29 -6.73
CA ASN A 62 -4.92 10.63 -7.05
C ASN A 62 -6.43 10.63 -7.36
N ASN A 63 -7.22 10.15 -6.41
CA ASN A 63 -8.68 10.17 -6.40
C ASN A 63 -9.19 10.72 -5.06
N GLN A 64 -10.43 10.46 -4.68
CA GLN A 64 -11.06 10.89 -3.44
C GLN A 64 -11.56 9.69 -2.60
N LEU A 65 -10.89 8.52 -2.75
CA LEU A 65 -11.29 7.27 -2.09
C LEU A 65 -11.17 7.40 -0.57
N THR A 66 -12.20 6.94 0.14
CA THR A 66 -12.21 6.85 1.60
C THR A 66 -12.08 5.42 2.11
N SER A 67 -12.30 4.43 1.24
CA SER A 67 -12.08 2.99 1.45
C SER A 67 -11.66 2.32 0.15
N LEU A 68 -11.21 1.06 0.23
CA LEU A 68 -10.87 0.23 -0.94
C LEU A 68 -11.95 -0.80 -1.25
N GLU A 69 -13.14 -0.66 -0.66
CA GLU A 69 -14.26 -1.55 -0.97
C GLU A 69 -14.61 -1.48 -2.46
N GLY A 70 -14.79 -2.66 -3.07
CA GLY A 70 -14.96 -2.80 -4.51
C GLY A 70 -13.66 -3.01 -5.29
N ALA A 71 -12.48 -2.96 -4.65
CA ALA A 71 -11.23 -3.30 -5.33
C ALA A 71 -11.20 -4.77 -5.81
N PRO A 72 -10.39 -5.11 -6.84
CA PRO A 72 -10.16 -6.50 -7.26
C PRO A 72 -9.68 -7.37 -6.09
N ASN A 73 -10.14 -8.63 -6.02
CA ASN A 73 -9.67 -9.57 -4.99
C ASN A 73 -8.18 -9.91 -5.12
N THR A 74 -7.67 -9.94 -6.35
CA THR A 74 -6.28 -10.23 -6.67
C THR A 74 -5.78 -9.29 -7.75
N VAL A 75 -4.54 -8.82 -7.58
CA VAL A 75 -3.82 -7.99 -8.55
C VAL A 75 -2.48 -8.63 -8.81
N GLY A 76 -2.21 -8.99 -10.08
CA GLY A 76 -0.99 -9.71 -10.46
C GLY A 76 0.28 -8.86 -10.38
N GLY A 77 0.16 -7.54 -10.52
CA GLY A 77 1.25 -6.57 -10.44
C GLY A 77 1.10 -5.62 -9.25
N TYR A 78 1.34 -4.33 -9.51
CA TYR A 78 1.25 -3.26 -8.52
C TYR A 78 -0.18 -2.95 -8.10
N PHE A 79 -0.39 -2.63 -6.82
CA PHE A 79 -1.61 -1.97 -6.37
C PHE A 79 -1.26 -0.56 -5.84
N GLU A 80 -1.75 0.46 -6.52
CA GLU A 80 -1.39 1.85 -6.26
C GLU A 80 -2.64 2.64 -5.86
N CYS A 81 -2.76 2.95 -4.55
CA CYS A 81 -3.88 3.73 -3.99
C CYS A 81 -3.42 5.00 -3.26
N SER A 82 -2.21 5.47 -3.55
CA SER A 82 -1.64 6.66 -2.93
C SER A 82 -2.43 7.92 -3.26
N SER A 83 -2.26 8.96 -2.45
CA SER A 83 -2.89 10.28 -2.68
C SER A 83 -4.42 10.17 -2.79
N ASN A 84 -5.03 9.57 -1.78
CA ASN A 84 -6.47 9.48 -1.57
C ASN A 84 -6.83 10.01 -0.16
N GLN A 85 -7.97 9.63 0.37
CA GLN A 85 -8.45 10.02 1.71
C GLN A 85 -8.71 8.80 2.60
N LEU A 86 -7.96 7.68 2.35
CA LEU A 86 -8.14 6.42 3.06
C LEU A 86 -7.84 6.57 4.55
N THR A 87 -8.71 6.05 5.39
CA THR A 87 -8.53 5.97 6.85
C THR A 87 -8.23 4.54 7.32
N SER A 88 -8.47 3.54 6.47
CA SER A 88 -8.09 2.13 6.63
C SER A 88 -7.86 1.50 5.26
N LEU A 89 -7.29 0.29 5.21
CA LEU A 89 -7.09 -0.47 3.98
C LEU A 89 -8.17 -1.54 3.76
N LYS A 90 -9.29 -1.44 4.48
CA LYS A 90 -10.41 -2.36 4.33
C LYS A 90 -10.91 -2.39 2.90
N GLY A 91 -11.05 -3.60 2.35
CA GLY A 91 -11.39 -3.82 0.96
C GLY A 91 -10.17 -3.94 0.03
N ALA A 92 -8.94 -3.83 0.53
CA ALA A 92 -7.76 -4.09 -0.28
C ALA A 92 -7.73 -5.52 -0.85
N PRO A 93 -7.04 -5.75 -1.98
CA PRO A 93 -6.82 -7.10 -2.51
C PRO A 93 -6.22 -8.04 -1.48
N ASN A 94 -6.66 -9.30 -1.46
CA ASN A 94 -6.07 -10.32 -0.58
C ASN A 94 -4.61 -10.62 -0.93
N THR A 95 -4.26 -10.51 -2.22
CA THR A 95 -2.92 -10.77 -2.74
C THR A 95 -2.54 -9.71 -3.78
N VAL A 96 -1.32 -9.21 -3.65
CA VAL A 96 -0.69 -8.29 -4.60
C VAL A 96 0.63 -8.91 -5.02
N GLY A 97 0.78 -9.15 -6.33
CA GLY A 97 1.93 -9.88 -6.87
C GLY A 97 3.24 -9.08 -6.85
N ASP A 98 3.15 -7.75 -6.83
CA ASP A 98 4.29 -6.84 -6.79
C ASP A 98 4.11 -5.82 -5.64
N ASN A 99 4.42 -4.55 -5.81
CA ASN A 99 4.38 -3.55 -4.74
C ASN A 99 2.94 -3.08 -4.43
N PHE A 100 2.73 -2.76 -3.14
CA PHE A 100 1.54 -2.12 -2.63
C PHE A 100 1.87 -0.70 -2.14
N TYR A 101 1.24 0.31 -2.72
CA TYR A 101 1.45 1.71 -2.37
C TYR A 101 0.18 2.33 -1.82
N CYS A 102 0.20 2.75 -0.55
CA CYS A 102 -0.89 3.49 0.11
C CYS A 102 -0.39 4.81 0.73
N THR A 103 0.62 5.41 0.12
CA THR A 103 1.28 6.62 0.62
C THR A 103 0.36 7.83 0.54
N ASN A 104 0.62 8.85 1.36
CA ASN A 104 -0.12 10.10 1.32
C ASN A 104 -1.65 9.89 1.43
N ASN A 105 -2.06 9.29 2.54
CA ASN A 105 -3.43 9.05 2.93
C ASN A 105 -3.67 9.55 4.37
N LYS A 106 -4.75 9.11 5.02
CA LYS A 106 -5.10 9.45 6.40
C LYS A 106 -5.16 8.20 7.29
N LEU A 107 -4.32 7.17 6.97
CA LEU A 107 -4.32 5.90 7.69
C LEU A 107 -3.84 6.09 9.12
N THR A 108 -4.59 5.58 10.09
CA THR A 108 -4.20 5.55 11.51
C THR A 108 -3.75 4.15 11.94
N SER A 109 -4.08 3.12 11.16
CA SER A 109 -3.61 1.74 11.26
C SER A 109 -3.51 1.13 9.86
N LEU A 110 -2.95 -0.08 9.75
CA LEU A 110 -2.85 -0.83 8.50
C LEU A 110 -3.92 -1.93 8.40
N GLU A 111 -4.98 -1.84 9.22
CA GLU A 111 -6.08 -2.79 9.19
C GLU A 111 -6.68 -2.93 7.78
N GLY A 112 -6.80 -4.17 7.33
CA GLY A 112 -7.27 -4.49 5.98
C GLY A 112 -6.17 -4.61 4.93
N SER A 113 -4.88 -4.49 5.30
CA SER A 113 -3.78 -4.77 4.37
C SER A 113 -3.86 -6.17 3.76
N PRO A 114 -3.31 -6.37 2.55
CA PRO A 114 -3.03 -7.71 2.04
C PRO A 114 -2.18 -8.51 3.03
N ASN A 115 -2.48 -9.80 3.19
CA ASN A 115 -1.67 -10.66 4.05
C ASN A 115 -0.26 -10.89 3.48
N ASN A 116 -0.14 -10.91 2.14
CA ASN A 116 1.11 -11.10 1.43
C ASN A 116 1.25 -10.08 0.29
N VAL A 117 2.41 -9.44 0.22
CA VAL A 117 2.82 -8.52 -0.85
C VAL A 117 4.10 -9.07 -1.46
N GLY A 118 4.07 -9.36 -2.77
CA GLY A 118 5.21 -9.98 -3.47
C GLY A 118 6.41 -9.05 -3.60
N GLY A 119 6.18 -7.75 -3.74
CA GLY A 119 7.19 -6.69 -3.75
C GLY A 119 7.25 -5.91 -2.44
N GLY A 120 7.47 -4.59 -2.55
CA GLY A 120 7.53 -3.69 -1.40
C GLY A 120 6.14 -3.21 -0.94
N PHE A 121 6.06 -2.83 0.33
CA PHE A 121 4.88 -2.20 0.93
C PHE A 121 5.22 -0.78 1.38
N SER A 122 4.44 0.19 0.94
CA SER A 122 4.73 1.60 1.22
C SER A 122 3.52 2.32 1.82
N CYS A 123 3.65 2.73 3.09
CA CYS A 123 2.64 3.45 3.87
C CYS A 123 3.17 4.78 4.44
N TYR A 124 4.25 5.34 3.85
CA TYR A 124 4.80 6.60 4.32
C TYR A 124 3.82 7.78 4.07
N TYR A 125 4.02 8.92 4.77
CA TYR A 125 3.10 10.08 4.76
C TYR A 125 1.66 9.68 5.11
N ASN A 126 1.48 9.08 6.30
CA ASN A 126 0.19 8.78 6.89
C ASN A 126 0.12 9.29 8.34
N GLN A 127 -0.82 8.79 9.13
CA GLN A 127 -1.05 9.17 10.53
C GLN A 127 -0.99 7.93 11.44
N LEU A 128 -0.15 6.95 11.07
CA LEU A 128 -0.04 5.69 11.81
C LEU A 128 0.45 5.94 13.23
N THR A 129 -0.12 5.23 14.20
CA THR A 129 0.33 5.22 15.60
C THR A 129 1.11 3.95 15.94
N SER A 130 0.85 2.85 15.20
CA SER A 130 1.55 1.56 15.24
C SER A 130 1.50 0.92 13.84
N LEU A 131 2.06 -0.28 13.68
CA LEU A 131 1.98 -1.06 12.45
C LEU A 131 0.87 -2.14 12.50
N GLU A 132 -0.06 -2.04 13.46
CA GLU A 132 -1.18 -2.97 13.57
C GLU A 132 -1.93 -3.14 12.25
N GLY A 133 -2.06 -4.40 11.82
CA GLY A 133 -2.67 -4.77 10.56
C GLY A 133 -1.72 -4.76 9.36
N ALA A 134 -0.41 -4.59 9.55
CA ALA A 134 0.56 -4.71 8.46
C ALA A 134 0.52 -6.11 7.81
N PRO A 135 0.97 -6.24 6.53
CA PRO A 135 1.13 -7.55 5.89
C PRO A 135 2.05 -8.47 6.70
N ASN A 136 1.70 -9.76 6.80
CA ASN A 136 2.58 -10.73 7.44
C ASN A 136 3.90 -10.91 6.66
N ASN A 137 3.83 -10.88 5.32
CA ASN A 137 5.00 -11.07 4.47
C ASN A 137 5.08 -9.96 3.42
N VAL A 138 6.25 -9.34 3.34
CA VAL A 138 6.63 -8.34 2.34
C VAL A 138 7.88 -8.84 1.64
N GLY A 139 7.78 -9.18 0.34
CA GLY A 139 8.90 -9.73 -0.42
C GLY A 139 10.01 -8.73 -0.70
N GLY A 140 9.69 -7.45 -0.78
CA GLY A 140 10.62 -6.34 -0.96
C GLY A 140 10.81 -5.51 0.31
N ALA A 141 11.01 -4.20 0.13
CA ALA A 141 11.21 -3.26 1.23
C ALA A 141 9.89 -2.80 1.87
N PHE A 142 9.96 -2.44 3.16
CA PHE A 142 8.84 -1.86 3.92
C PHE A 142 9.12 -0.39 4.24
N TYR A 143 8.21 0.50 3.89
CA TYR A 143 8.36 1.94 4.05
C TYR A 143 7.25 2.49 4.94
N CYS A 144 7.59 2.88 6.18
CA CYS A 144 6.69 3.53 7.13
C CYS A 144 7.23 4.89 7.66
N SER A 145 8.12 5.51 6.90
CA SER A 145 8.68 6.83 7.24
C SER A 145 7.59 7.92 7.22
N ASP A 146 7.87 9.09 7.80
CA ASP A 146 6.98 10.26 7.78
C ASP A 146 5.56 9.97 8.34
N ASN A 147 5.47 9.15 9.39
CA ASN A 147 4.28 8.96 10.19
C ASN A 147 4.48 9.64 11.56
N ASN A 148 4.25 10.93 11.62
CA ASN A 148 4.59 11.77 12.78
C ASN A 148 3.94 11.32 14.11
N GLN A 149 2.91 10.47 14.06
CA GLN A 149 2.23 9.93 15.23
C GLN A 149 2.69 8.51 15.60
N LEU A 150 3.62 7.92 14.83
CA LEU A 150 4.11 6.57 15.06
C LEU A 150 4.96 6.52 16.33
N THR A 151 4.51 5.75 17.31
CA THR A 151 5.18 5.56 18.59
C THR A 151 5.57 4.12 18.84
N SER A 152 5.03 3.16 18.07
CA SER A 152 5.30 1.74 18.22
C SER A 152 5.38 1.06 16.85
N LEU A 153 6.19 0.02 16.76
CA LEU A 153 6.23 -0.91 15.62
C LEU A 153 5.38 -2.17 15.86
N ASP A 154 4.53 -2.19 16.92
CA ASP A 154 3.61 -3.30 17.17
C ASP A 154 2.75 -3.60 15.94
N GLY A 155 2.60 -4.88 15.61
CA GLY A 155 1.94 -5.34 14.40
C GLY A 155 2.86 -5.39 13.18
N GLU A 156 4.17 -5.28 13.40
CA GLU A 156 5.20 -5.37 12.35
C GLU A 156 5.08 -6.65 11.50
N PRO A 157 5.55 -6.63 10.23
CA PRO A 157 5.60 -7.82 9.41
C PRO A 157 6.47 -8.93 10.02
N ASN A 158 6.05 -10.19 9.88
CA ASN A 158 6.85 -11.34 10.26
C ASN A 158 8.09 -11.52 9.37
N ASN A 159 8.02 -11.07 8.11
CA ASN A 159 9.12 -11.10 7.16
C ASN A 159 9.12 -9.86 6.26
N VAL A 160 10.29 -9.23 6.15
CA VAL A 160 10.61 -8.18 5.18
C VAL A 160 11.83 -8.66 4.39
N GLY A 161 11.64 -8.97 3.09
CA GLY A 161 12.69 -9.51 2.23
C GLY A 161 13.72 -8.47 1.79
N GLY A 162 13.39 -7.20 1.87
CA GLY A 162 14.28 -6.06 1.58
C GLY A 162 14.59 -5.24 2.82
N ASP A 163 14.75 -3.93 2.61
CA ASP A 163 15.08 -2.96 3.64
C ASP A 163 13.85 -2.50 4.41
N PHE A 164 14.06 -1.97 5.62
CA PHE A 164 13.01 -1.38 6.45
C PHE A 164 13.30 0.10 6.70
N TYR A 165 12.40 0.95 6.23
CA TYR A 165 12.52 2.41 6.32
C TYR A 165 11.49 2.96 7.32
N CYS A 166 11.96 3.42 8.48
CA CYS A 166 11.13 4.02 9.53
C CYS A 166 11.68 5.37 10.03
N TYR A 167 12.44 6.06 9.20
CA TYR A 167 13.00 7.36 9.53
C TYR A 167 11.92 8.47 9.54
N ASP A 168 12.27 9.64 10.06
CA ASP A 168 11.37 10.80 10.16
C ASP A 168 10.05 10.48 10.90
N ASN A 169 10.15 9.63 11.94
CA ASN A 169 9.10 9.35 12.91
C ASN A 169 9.55 9.88 14.29
N PRO A 170 9.32 11.16 14.61
CA PRO A 170 9.98 11.81 15.75
C PRO A 170 9.60 11.24 17.11
N ASN A 171 8.48 10.53 17.18
CA ASN A 171 7.99 9.92 18.43
C ASN A 171 8.32 8.42 18.56
N LEU A 172 8.97 7.82 17.55
CA LEU A 172 9.37 6.43 17.57
C LEU A 172 10.69 6.28 18.32
N SER A 173 10.73 5.45 19.37
CA SER A 173 11.96 5.21 20.12
C SER A 173 12.86 4.18 19.43
N TYR A 174 14.17 4.31 19.64
CA TYR A 174 15.16 3.34 19.13
C TYR A 174 14.89 1.91 19.59
N THR A 175 14.36 1.73 20.81
CA THR A 175 14.05 0.40 21.35
C THR A 175 12.96 -0.34 20.59
N GLU A 176 12.15 0.36 19.81
CA GLU A 176 11.15 -0.28 18.93
C GLU A 176 11.82 -1.14 17.84
N LEU A 177 13.06 -0.81 17.44
CA LEU A 177 13.81 -1.58 16.46
C LEU A 177 14.12 -3.02 16.93
N PHE A 178 14.08 -3.26 18.25
CA PHE A 178 14.27 -4.59 18.82
C PHE A 178 13.22 -5.61 18.35
N LYS A 179 12.02 -5.13 17.98
CA LYS A 179 10.92 -5.97 17.51
C LYS A 179 11.16 -6.49 16.09
N ILE A 180 11.75 -5.64 15.22
CA ILE A 180 11.86 -5.93 13.80
C ILE A 180 13.22 -6.44 13.35
N VAL A 181 14.28 -6.31 14.17
CA VAL A 181 15.68 -6.54 13.73
C VAL A 181 15.92 -7.94 13.15
N ASP A 182 15.17 -8.93 13.60
CA ASP A 182 15.30 -10.30 13.12
C ASP A 182 14.31 -10.65 11.98
N ASN A 183 13.32 -9.80 11.74
CA ASN A 183 12.31 -9.97 10.71
C ASN A 183 12.71 -9.34 9.35
N VAL A 184 13.76 -8.50 9.33
CA VAL A 184 14.21 -7.75 8.17
C VAL A 184 15.45 -8.40 7.58
N SER A 185 15.39 -8.79 6.28
CA SER A 185 16.55 -9.37 5.57
C SER A 185 17.57 -8.32 5.17
N GLY A 186 17.12 -7.16 4.69
CA GLY A 186 17.93 -6.01 4.28
C GLY A 186 18.38 -5.14 5.45
N ASP A 187 18.55 -3.88 5.17
CA ASP A 187 19.02 -2.87 6.13
C ASP A 187 17.85 -2.16 6.82
N ILE A 188 18.12 -1.55 8.01
CA ILE A 188 17.16 -0.74 8.75
C ILE A 188 17.60 0.71 8.72
N TYR A 189 16.72 1.59 8.23
CA TYR A 189 16.91 3.02 8.16
C TYR A 189 16.00 3.71 9.17
N TYR A 190 16.61 4.26 10.22
CA TYR A 190 15.95 4.92 11.34
C TYR A 190 16.59 6.31 11.56
N SER A 191 16.06 7.09 12.46
CA SER A 191 16.51 8.42 12.84
C SER A 191 16.11 9.53 11.87
N PHE A 192 16.43 10.75 12.26
CA PHE A 192 16.28 11.94 11.43
C PHE A 192 17.22 11.83 10.22
N PHE A 193 16.72 11.95 9.02
CA PHE A 193 17.44 11.77 7.75
C PHE A 193 17.78 10.33 7.32
N GLY A 194 17.17 9.31 7.95
CA GLY A 194 17.26 7.94 7.47
C GLY A 194 18.66 7.33 7.52
N SER A 195 19.39 7.52 8.63
CA SER A 195 20.68 6.85 8.79
C SER A 195 20.53 5.34 8.86
N LEU A 196 21.47 4.63 8.24
CA LEU A 196 21.59 3.19 8.35
C LEU A 196 21.90 2.80 9.81
N GLU A 197 21.11 1.87 10.34
CA GLU A 197 21.34 1.31 11.68
C GLU A 197 22.07 -0.04 11.61
N ASP A 198 23.09 -0.20 12.44
CA ASP A 198 23.81 -1.47 12.58
C ASP A 198 22.94 -2.49 13.31
N LYS A 199 22.44 -3.48 12.59
CA LYS A 199 21.58 -4.56 13.12
C LYS A 199 22.25 -5.35 14.23
N ASP A 200 23.56 -5.56 14.16
CA ASP A 200 24.29 -6.24 15.22
C ASP A 200 24.40 -5.38 16.48
N LYS A 201 24.45 -4.04 16.32
CA LYS A 201 24.34 -3.13 17.45
C LYS A 201 22.94 -3.19 18.07
N ILE A 202 21.89 -3.15 17.24
CA ILE A 202 20.50 -3.25 17.74
C ILE A 202 20.31 -4.55 18.54
N ARG A 203 20.82 -5.68 18.06
CA ARG A 203 20.75 -6.97 18.77
C ARG A 203 21.50 -6.92 20.09
N ARG A 204 22.73 -6.39 20.10
CA ARG A 204 23.51 -6.26 21.35
C ARG A 204 22.85 -5.32 22.37
N ASP A 205 22.18 -4.28 21.92
CA ASP A 205 21.50 -3.32 22.81
C ASP A 205 20.20 -3.92 23.40
N ARG A 206 19.58 -4.90 22.70
CA ARG A 206 18.40 -5.63 23.15
C ARG A 206 18.73 -6.68 24.21
N ASP A 207 19.83 -7.46 24.04
CA ASP A 207 20.25 -8.61 24.87
C ASP A 207 20.99 -8.17 26.14
#